data_e8039f87f0bea05de452257908ac837b
#
_entry.id   e8039f87f0bea05de452257908ac837b
#
_cell.length_a   1.000
_cell.length_b   1.000
_cell.length_c   1.000
_cell.angle_alpha   90.00
_cell.angle_beta   90.00
_cell.angle_gamma   90.00
#
_symmetry.space_group_name_H-M   'P 1'
#
loop_
_entity.id
_entity.type
_entity.pdbx_description
1 polymer ?
#
loop_
_entity_poly.entity_id
_entity_poly.type
_entity_poly.pdbx_seq_one_letter_code
_entity_poly.pdbx_strand_id
1 'polypeptide(L)'
;MKIIGKYILRIILFLILISSILYLHLEKLKNFFLTNQTLNSIIIFVITIGIIYTLRQTFILKNEFNWLIKLINAQQPSKISVKSPNLLKYLDTFLKEHSGKFIFSQTAMKSIMESLDGRLIESREISRYLIGLTVFLGLLGTFWGLLETINSVGITVNSLNFSEDTQKLFKVLKQGLEEPLSGMGTAFSSSLFGLGGSLILGFLDLQSGQAQNRFYNEVEEKLSQHTKFTLMNIDENDKKNLGPAYIESLIEVTTENLKKSTSVIDKQNDYQQSISKSLYDINNFLSENIALNKEIKDEIKVLSKTIANISKKQ
;
A
#
# COMPACT_ATOMS: atom_id res chain seq x y z
N MET A 1 -19.10 17.31 6.99
CA MET A 1 -17.93 18.18 6.80
C MET A 1 -16.76 17.92 7.75
N LYS A 2 -16.99 17.48 9.01
CA LYS A 2 -15.93 17.31 10.03
C LYS A 2 -15.02 16.08 9.81
N ILE A 3 -15.46 15.06 9.07
CA ILE A 3 -14.79 13.75 9.04
C ILE A 3 -13.53 13.78 8.18
N ILE A 4 -13.63 14.13 6.90
CA ILE A 4 -12.46 14.22 5.98
C ILE A 4 -11.58 15.42 6.33
N GLY A 5 -12.16 16.52 6.84
CA GLY A 5 -11.43 17.69 7.27
C GLY A 5 -10.38 17.44 8.35
N LYS A 6 -10.61 16.45 9.23
CA LYS A 6 -9.64 16.05 10.27
C LYS A 6 -8.32 15.50 9.68
N TYR A 7 -8.42 14.73 8.60
CA TYR A 7 -7.22 14.18 7.93
C TYR A 7 -6.44 15.26 7.20
N ILE A 8 -7.14 16.17 6.53
CA ILE A 8 -6.50 17.34 5.89
C ILE A 8 -5.78 18.18 6.94
N LEU A 9 -6.41 18.43 8.10
CA LEU A 9 -5.79 19.19 9.19
C LEU A 9 -4.52 18.49 9.72
N ARG A 10 -4.55 17.16 9.88
CA ARG A 10 -3.38 16.38 10.32
C ARG A 10 -2.23 16.46 9.32
N ILE A 11 -2.54 16.36 8.02
CA ILE A 11 -1.56 16.50 6.95
C ILE A 11 -0.92 17.89 6.99
N ILE A 12 -1.73 18.95 7.08
CA ILE A 12 -1.23 20.34 7.12
C ILE A 12 -0.38 20.57 8.37
N LEU A 13 -0.84 20.11 9.54
CA LEU A 13 -0.11 20.26 10.81
C LEU A 13 1.24 19.53 10.74
N PHE A 14 1.28 18.32 10.19
CA PHE A 14 2.51 17.57 9.98
C PHE A 14 3.47 18.28 9.01
N LEU A 15 2.97 18.82 7.91
CA LEU A 15 3.80 19.57 6.96
C LEU A 15 4.36 20.85 7.58
N ILE A 16 3.58 21.56 8.41
CA ILE A 16 4.06 22.72 9.16
C ILE A 16 5.16 22.31 10.13
N LEU A 17 4.97 21.21 10.87
CA LEU A 17 5.97 20.69 11.80
C LEU A 17 7.28 20.35 11.08
N ILE A 18 7.21 19.60 9.97
CA ILE A 18 8.39 19.26 9.18
C ILE A 18 9.06 20.52 8.62
N SER A 19 8.30 21.46 8.06
CA SER A 19 8.84 22.72 7.54
C SER A 19 9.54 23.52 8.63
N SER A 20 9.03 23.52 9.87
CA SER A 20 9.66 24.17 11.02
C SER A 20 11.00 23.52 11.38
N ILE A 21 11.05 22.16 11.39
CA ILE A 21 12.28 21.42 11.66
C ILE A 21 13.33 21.69 10.57
N LEU A 22 12.90 21.64 9.29
CA LEU A 22 13.79 21.92 8.15
C LEU A 22 14.34 23.35 8.19
N TYR A 23 13.50 24.30 8.61
CA TYR A 23 13.90 25.71 8.76
C TYR A 23 14.99 25.90 9.82
N LEU A 24 14.88 25.21 10.97
CA LEU A 24 15.89 25.25 12.04
C LEU A 24 17.26 24.69 11.61
N HIS A 25 17.27 23.79 10.62
CA HIS A 25 18.48 23.15 10.12
C HIS A 25 18.86 23.59 8.70
N LEU A 26 18.38 24.72 8.25
CA LEU A 26 18.44 25.19 6.85
C LEU A 26 19.87 25.29 6.34
N GLU A 27 20.82 25.83 7.15
CA GLU A 27 22.24 25.95 6.78
C GLU A 27 22.90 24.58 6.53
N LYS A 28 22.63 23.62 7.42
CA LYS A 28 23.18 22.25 7.26
C LYS A 28 22.58 21.55 6.04
N LEU A 29 21.27 21.67 5.87
CA LEU A 29 20.56 21.11 4.71
C LEU A 29 21.03 21.72 3.39
N LYS A 30 21.30 23.02 3.37
CA LYS A 30 21.88 23.69 2.21
C LYS A 30 23.25 23.12 1.85
N ASN A 31 24.11 22.89 2.81
CA ASN A 31 25.41 22.28 2.59
C ASN A 31 25.28 20.85 2.04
N PHE A 32 24.41 20.03 2.62
CA PHE A 32 24.12 18.69 2.10
C PHE A 32 23.51 18.73 0.69
N PHE A 33 22.64 19.69 0.40
CA PHE A 33 22.08 19.85 -0.93
C PHE A 33 23.16 20.17 -1.98
N LEU A 34 24.09 21.04 -1.65
CA LEU A 34 25.16 21.50 -2.55
C LEU A 34 26.20 20.41 -2.85
N THR A 35 26.30 19.37 -2.03
CA THR A 35 27.27 18.27 -2.25
C THR A 35 26.99 17.53 -3.58
N ASN A 36 25.72 17.31 -3.93
CA ASN A 36 25.32 16.83 -5.26
C ASN A 36 24.01 17.52 -5.67
N GLN A 37 24.13 18.72 -6.21
CA GLN A 37 22.98 19.56 -6.55
C GLN A 37 22.04 18.89 -7.54
N THR A 38 22.57 18.19 -8.55
CA THR A 38 21.75 17.59 -9.62
C THR A 38 20.84 16.50 -9.06
N LEU A 39 21.40 15.54 -8.38
CA LEU A 39 20.66 14.38 -7.88
C LEU A 39 19.71 14.77 -6.74
N ASN A 40 20.19 15.62 -5.82
CA ASN A 40 19.35 16.11 -4.71
C ASN A 40 18.17 16.96 -5.22
N SER A 41 18.36 17.72 -6.32
CA SER A 41 17.24 18.44 -6.95
C SER A 41 16.19 17.52 -7.51
N ILE A 42 16.58 16.41 -8.15
CA ILE A 42 15.66 15.41 -8.67
C ILE A 42 14.87 14.77 -7.52
N ILE A 43 15.54 14.41 -6.41
CA ILE A 43 14.90 13.84 -5.24
C ILE A 43 13.86 14.81 -4.66
N ILE A 44 14.23 16.06 -4.44
CA ILE A 44 13.32 17.09 -3.90
C ILE A 44 12.15 17.34 -4.85
N PHE A 45 12.38 17.33 -6.16
CA PHE A 45 11.33 17.47 -7.16
C PHE A 45 10.30 16.33 -7.06
N VAL A 46 10.75 15.08 -6.95
CA VAL A 46 9.86 13.92 -6.77
C VAL A 46 9.08 14.01 -5.47
N ILE A 47 9.73 14.40 -4.36
CA ILE A 47 9.07 14.62 -3.06
C ILE A 47 7.97 15.68 -3.21
N THR A 48 8.27 16.79 -3.87
CA THR A 48 7.31 17.89 -4.08
C THR A 48 6.09 17.44 -4.88
N ILE A 49 6.31 16.67 -5.97
CA ILE A 49 5.23 16.06 -6.74
C ILE A 49 4.40 15.14 -5.84
N GLY A 50 5.03 14.29 -5.03
CA GLY A 50 4.36 13.37 -4.12
C GLY A 50 3.49 14.11 -3.09
N ILE A 51 3.98 15.18 -2.50
CA ILE A 51 3.22 16.03 -1.56
C ILE A 51 1.99 16.65 -2.27
N ILE A 52 2.20 17.27 -3.42
CA ILE A 52 1.11 17.91 -4.20
C ILE A 52 0.06 16.88 -4.59
N TYR A 53 0.49 15.70 -5.06
CA TYR A 53 -0.39 14.61 -5.47
C TYR A 53 -1.26 14.13 -4.30
N THR A 54 -0.66 13.84 -3.13
CA THR A 54 -1.37 13.34 -1.95
C THR A 54 -2.33 14.39 -1.40
N LEU A 55 -1.93 15.66 -1.33
CA LEU A 55 -2.82 16.76 -0.95
C LEU A 55 -4.02 16.86 -1.90
N ARG A 56 -3.78 16.92 -3.21
CA ARG A 56 -4.83 16.98 -4.24
C ARG A 56 -5.82 15.82 -4.08
N GLN A 57 -5.32 14.61 -3.90
CA GLN A 57 -6.13 13.40 -3.71
C GLN A 57 -7.07 13.53 -2.50
N THR A 58 -6.53 13.97 -1.35
CA THR A 58 -7.31 14.16 -0.13
C THR A 58 -8.35 15.30 -0.27
N PHE A 59 -8.02 16.38 -1.00
CA PHE A 59 -8.97 17.44 -1.29
C PHE A 59 -10.10 17.01 -2.23
N ILE A 60 -9.81 16.16 -3.22
CA ILE A 60 -10.84 15.60 -4.11
C ILE A 60 -11.88 14.85 -3.30
N LEU A 61 -11.49 13.99 -2.34
CA LEU A 61 -12.41 13.26 -1.47
C LEU A 61 -13.43 14.17 -0.77
N LYS A 62 -12.97 15.33 -0.28
CA LYS A 62 -13.86 16.30 0.37
C LYS A 62 -14.89 16.86 -0.59
N ASN A 63 -14.50 17.16 -1.82
CA ASN A 63 -15.40 17.71 -2.84
C ASN A 63 -16.41 16.66 -3.30
N GLU A 64 -15.97 15.43 -3.53
CA GLU A 64 -16.82 14.28 -3.89
C GLU A 64 -17.87 13.98 -2.80
N PHE A 65 -17.45 13.99 -1.55
CA PHE A 65 -18.35 13.78 -0.41
C PHE A 65 -19.40 14.90 -0.28
N ASN A 66 -18.99 16.16 -0.49
CA ASN A 66 -19.92 17.28 -0.50
C ASN A 66 -20.93 17.19 -1.67
N TRP A 67 -20.47 16.70 -2.83
CA TRP A 67 -21.33 16.43 -3.96
C TRP A 67 -22.38 15.35 -3.63
N LEU A 68 -21.95 14.24 -3.04
CA LEU A 68 -22.86 13.15 -2.61
C LEU A 68 -23.93 13.64 -1.62
N ILE A 69 -23.53 14.40 -0.60
CA ILE A 69 -24.50 14.95 0.38
C ILE A 69 -25.49 15.89 -0.29
N LYS A 70 -25.04 16.76 -1.19
CA LYS A 70 -25.95 17.64 -1.94
C LYS A 70 -26.93 16.84 -2.80
N LEU A 71 -26.45 15.76 -3.42
CA LEU A 71 -27.26 14.87 -4.23
C LEU A 71 -28.36 14.18 -3.39
N ILE A 72 -28.01 13.64 -2.23
CA ILE A 72 -28.96 12.97 -1.31
C ILE A 72 -30.01 13.95 -0.79
N ASN A 73 -29.61 15.18 -0.44
CA ASN A 73 -30.50 16.19 0.11
C ASN A 73 -31.39 16.88 -0.95
N ALA A 74 -31.10 16.67 -2.24
CA ALA A 74 -31.89 17.26 -3.30
C ALA A 74 -33.12 16.42 -3.59
N GLN A 75 -34.33 17.03 -3.51
CA GLN A 75 -35.57 16.36 -3.87
C GLN A 75 -35.66 16.00 -5.35
N GLN A 76 -34.87 16.61 -6.22
CA GLN A 76 -34.79 16.34 -7.65
C GLN A 76 -33.30 16.33 -8.12
N PRO A 77 -32.63 15.18 -8.12
CA PRO A 77 -31.23 15.05 -8.52
C PRO A 77 -30.92 15.52 -9.95
N SER A 78 -31.90 15.45 -10.85
CA SER A 78 -31.77 15.84 -12.27
C SER A 78 -31.50 17.33 -12.51
N LYS A 79 -31.71 18.20 -11.53
CA LYS A 79 -31.52 19.65 -11.63
C LYS A 79 -30.19 20.15 -11.05
N ILE A 80 -29.34 19.26 -10.55
CA ILE A 80 -28.08 19.64 -9.94
C ILE A 80 -27.06 19.88 -11.03
N SER A 81 -26.88 21.14 -11.44
CA SER A 81 -25.76 21.58 -12.30
C SER A 81 -24.48 21.71 -11.48
N VAL A 82 -24.02 20.64 -10.87
CA VAL A 82 -22.72 20.58 -10.17
C VAL A 82 -21.74 19.82 -11.05
N LYS A 83 -20.49 20.28 -11.08
CA LYS A 83 -19.40 19.64 -11.83
C LYS A 83 -19.41 18.14 -11.56
N SER A 84 -19.41 17.34 -12.63
CA SER A 84 -19.42 15.87 -12.56
C SER A 84 -18.29 15.36 -11.65
N PRO A 85 -18.59 14.45 -10.72
CA PRO A 85 -17.59 13.89 -9.83
C PRO A 85 -16.60 13.03 -10.61
N ASN A 86 -15.37 12.94 -10.12
CA ASN A 86 -14.36 12.06 -10.71
C ASN A 86 -14.44 10.65 -10.15
N LEU A 87 -14.48 10.52 -8.82
CA LEU A 87 -14.51 9.22 -8.13
C LEU A 87 -15.91 8.58 -8.22
N LEU A 88 -16.95 9.36 -8.03
CA LEU A 88 -18.34 8.93 -8.10
C LEU A 88 -18.96 9.04 -9.50
N LYS A 89 -18.13 9.07 -10.56
CA LYS A 89 -18.60 9.20 -11.94
C LYS A 89 -19.58 8.09 -12.34
N TYR A 90 -19.36 6.86 -11.89
CA TYR A 90 -20.24 5.74 -12.19
C TYR A 90 -21.63 5.94 -11.55
N LEU A 91 -21.66 6.44 -10.31
CA LEU A 91 -22.91 6.83 -9.64
C LEU A 91 -23.66 7.95 -10.39
N ASP A 92 -22.92 8.98 -10.84
CA ASP A 92 -23.51 10.08 -11.62
C ASP A 92 -24.11 9.59 -12.96
N THR A 93 -23.41 8.70 -13.66
CA THR A 93 -23.90 8.08 -14.91
C THR A 93 -25.12 7.22 -14.65
N PHE A 94 -25.07 6.37 -13.63
CA PHE A 94 -26.21 5.52 -13.25
C PHE A 94 -27.47 6.33 -12.94
N LEU A 95 -27.32 7.43 -12.21
CA LEU A 95 -28.46 8.30 -11.87
C LEU A 95 -29.04 9.03 -13.09
N LYS A 96 -28.21 9.42 -14.04
CA LYS A 96 -28.66 10.03 -15.31
C LYS A 96 -29.48 9.05 -16.15
N GLU A 97 -29.06 7.80 -16.22
CA GLU A 97 -29.76 6.73 -16.96
C GLU A 97 -31.11 6.36 -16.32
N HIS A 98 -31.22 6.44 -14.98
CA HIS A 98 -32.42 6.07 -14.24
C HIS A 98 -33.30 7.26 -13.81
N SER A 99 -33.31 8.33 -14.62
CA SER A 99 -34.17 9.52 -14.41
C SER A 99 -34.00 10.19 -13.04
N GLY A 100 -32.80 10.08 -12.44
CA GLY A 100 -32.46 10.71 -11.17
C GLY A 100 -33.09 10.04 -9.94
N LYS A 101 -33.67 8.86 -10.04
CA LYS A 101 -34.19 8.14 -8.89
C LYS A 101 -33.06 7.59 -8.04
N PHE A 102 -32.97 8.03 -6.79
CA PHE A 102 -31.96 7.60 -5.82
C PHE A 102 -32.37 6.31 -5.10
N ILE A 103 -32.65 5.28 -5.91
CA ILE A 103 -33.05 3.94 -5.43
C ILE A 103 -32.20 2.93 -6.19
N PHE A 104 -31.46 2.10 -5.47
CA PHE A 104 -30.53 1.13 -6.03
C PHE A 104 -31.03 -0.30 -5.78
N SER A 105 -30.76 -1.20 -6.72
CA SER A 105 -30.75 -2.63 -6.45
C SER A 105 -29.46 -3.00 -5.72
N GLN A 106 -29.43 -4.15 -5.04
CA GLN A 106 -28.24 -4.63 -4.36
C GLN A 106 -27.07 -4.83 -5.35
N THR A 107 -27.34 -5.31 -6.56
CA THR A 107 -26.35 -5.48 -7.63
C THR A 107 -25.79 -4.15 -8.12
N ALA A 108 -26.66 -3.14 -8.33
CA ALA A 108 -26.24 -1.80 -8.74
C ALA A 108 -25.35 -1.13 -7.68
N MET A 109 -25.74 -1.22 -6.41
CA MET A 109 -24.93 -0.72 -5.31
C MET A 109 -23.57 -1.38 -5.28
N LYS A 110 -23.51 -2.70 -5.42
CA LYS A 110 -22.23 -3.44 -5.45
C LYS A 110 -21.33 -2.96 -6.59
N SER A 111 -21.86 -2.81 -7.81
CA SER A 111 -21.10 -2.32 -8.95
C SER A 111 -20.60 -0.88 -8.77
N ILE A 112 -21.39 -0.01 -8.14
CA ILE A 112 -20.98 1.36 -7.81
C ILE A 112 -19.81 1.34 -6.81
N MET A 113 -19.90 0.52 -5.76
CA MET A 113 -18.86 0.41 -4.74
C MET A 113 -17.58 -0.22 -5.28
N GLU A 114 -17.66 -1.24 -6.13
CA GLU A 114 -16.51 -1.84 -6.82
C GLU A 114 -15.80 -0.84 -7.74
N SER A 115 -16.57 -0.04 -8.49
CA SER A 115 -16.00 1.01 -9.34
C SER A 115 -15.31 2.11 -8.53
N LEU A 116 -15.86 2.47 -7.37
CA LEU A 116 -15.26 3.43 -6.44
C LEU A 116 -13.96 2.87 -5.85
N ASP A 117 -13.98 1.63 -5.36
CA ASP A 117 -12.82 0.97 -4.76
C ASP A 117 -11.66 0.89 -5.76
N GLY A 118 -11.92 0.45 -7.00
CA GLY A 118 -10.91 0.40 -8.06
C GLY A 118 -10.20 1.75 -8.28
N ARG A 119 -10.94 2.86 -8.29
CA ARG A 119 -10.37 4.21 -8.44
C ARG A 119 -9.57 4.67 -7.22
N LEU A 120 -10.00 4.29 -6.02
CA LEU A 120 -9.27 4.60 -4.79
C LEU A 120 -7.95 3.80 -4.73
N ILE A 121 -7.97 2.53 -5.15
CA ILE A 121 -6.77 1.69 -5.24
C ILE A 121 -5.79 2.28 -6.24
N GLU A 122 -6.22 2.57 -7.48
CA GLU A 122 -5.39 3.17 -8.52
C GLU A 122 -4.67 4.44 -8.03
N SER A 123 -5.41 5.32 -7.37
CA SER A 123 -4.82 6.55 -6.85
C SER A 123 -3.80 6.31 -5.72
N ARG A 124 -3.97 5.26 -4.92
CA ARG A 124 -3.04 4.86 -3.86
C ARG A 124 -1.76 4.22 -4.42
N GLU A 125 -1.87 3.47 -5.50
CA GLU A 125 -0.71 2.86 -6.17
C GLU A 125 0.27 3.92 -6.68
N ILE A 126 -0.22 5.03 -7.23
CA ILE A 126 0.62 6.15 -7.66
C ILE A 126 1.38 6.77 -6.46
N SER A 127 0.71 6.97 -5.32
CA SER A 127 1.37 7.46 -4.11
C SER A 127 2.50 6.53 -3.67
N ARG A 128 2.25 5.23 -3.62
CA ARG A 128 3.24 4.22 -3.24
C ARG A 128 4.41 4.15 -4.21
N TYR A 129 4.13 4.29 -5.51
CA TYR A 129 5.18 4.36 -6.52
C TYR A 129 6.11 5.56 -6.27
N LEU A 130 5.58 6.75 -5.98
CA LEU A 130 6.37 7.94 -5.69
C LEU A 130 7.23 7.78 -4.42
N ILE A 131 6.70 7.11 -3.38
CA ILE A 131 7.46 6.76 -2.17
C ILE A 131 8.63 5.84 -2.54
N GLY A 132 8.36 4.75 -3.26
CA GLY A 132 9.39 3.81 -3.71
C GLY A 132 10.45 4.47 -4.60
N LEU A 133 10.03 5.33 -5.52
CA LEU A 133 10.92 6.09 -6.39
C LEU A 133 11.85 7.01 -5.58
N THR A 134 11.34 7.67 -4.55
CA THR A 134 12.14 8.54 -3.67
C THR A 134 13.22 7.75 -2.92
N VAL A 135 12.88 6.56 -2.40
CA VAL A 135 13.85 5.64 -1.77
C VAL A 135 14.90 5.20 -2.79
N PHE A 136 14.44 4.76 -3.97
CA PHE A 136 15.34 4.29 -5.03
C PHE A 136 16.34 5.37 -5.47
N LEU A 137 15.90 6.61 -5.65
CA LEU A 137 16.78 7.73 -5.97
C LEU A 137 17.78 8.02 -4.86
N GLY A 138 17.39 7.90 -3.58
CA GLY A 138 18.31 8.01 -2.45
C GLY A 138 19.39 6.93 -2.48
N LEU A 139 19.00 5.67 -2.75
CA LEU A 139 19.94 4.56 -2.89
C LEU A 139 20.86 4.72 -4.12
N LEU A 140 20.32 5.19 -5.25
CA LEU A 140 21.10 5.49 -6.45
C LEU A 140 22.18 6.54 -6.14
N GLY A 141 21.85 7.53 -5.30
CA GLY A 141 22.80 8.54 -4.85
C GLY A 141 23.92 7.97 -4.00
N THR A 142 23.66 6.99 -3.15
CA THR A 142 24.71 6.31 -2.39
C THR A 142 25.66 5.55 -3.32
N PHE A 143 25.10 4.86 -4.30
CA PHE A 143 25.88 4.13 -5.28
C PHE A 143 26.77 5.07 -6.11
N TRP A 144 26.23 6.19 -6.56
CA TRP A 144 26.99 7.20 -7.31
C TRP A 144 28.14 7.78 -6.49
N GLY A 145 27.88 8.21 -5.25
CA GLY A 145 28.91 8.75 -4.36
C GLY A 145 30.00 7.73 -4.01
N LEU A 146 29.65 6.45 -3.88
CA LEU A 146 30.63 5.38 -3.68
C LEU A 146 31.52 5.17 -4.90
N LEU A 147 30.94 5.20 -6.11
CA LEU A 147 31.74 5.12 -7.35
C LEU A 147 32.73 6.27 -7.46
N GLU A 148 32.30 7.49 -7.15
CA GLU A 148 33.15 8.68 -7.14
C GLU A 148 34.30 8.53 -6.12
N THR A 149 33.96 8.06 -4.91
CA THR A 149 34.98 7.77 -3.87
C THR A 149 36.00 6.76 -4.31
N ILE A 150 35.61 5.62 -4.89
CA ILE A 150 36.52 4.57 -5.34
C ILE A 150 37.44 5.08 -6.47
N ASN A 151 36.88 5.82 -7.42
CA ASN A 151 37.62 6.41 -8.52
C ASN A 151 38.69 7.40 -8.00
N SER A 152 38.32 8.28 -7.10
CA SER A 152 39.20 9.29 -6.52
C SER A 152 40.33 8.66 -5.69
N VAL A 153 40.03 7.59 -4.92
CA VAL A 153 41.06 6.81 -4.20
C VAL A 153 42.01 6.18 -5.19
N GLY A 154 41.53 5.60 -6.29
CA GLY A 154 42.38 5.01 -7.33
C GLY A 154 43.35 6.02 -7.96
N ILE A 155 42.85 7.23 -8.27
CA ILE A 155 43.66 8.32 -8.80
C ILE A 155 44.75 8.74 -7.78
N THR A 156 44.34 8.91 -6.51
CA THR A 156 45.26 9.29 -5.43
C THR A 156 46.37 8.26 -5.24
N VAL A 157 46.03 6.98 -5.18
CA VAL A 157 47.02 5.91 -5.02
C VAL A 157 48.01 5.86 -6.21
N ASN A 158 47.51 6.03 -7.44
CA ASN A 158 48.35 6.05 -8.64
C ASN A 158 49.25 7.28 -8.74
N SER A 159 48.92 8.38 -8.07
CA SER A 159 49.72 9.60 -8.02
C SER A 159 50.85 9.58 -6.98
N LEU A 160 50.90 8.55 -6.10
CA LEU A 160 51.92 8.42 -5.07
C LEU A 160 53.23 7.93 -5.67
N ASN A 161 54.23 8.81 -5.75
CA ASN A 161 55.61 8.49 -6.10
C ASN A 161 56.47 8.30 -4.84
N PHE A 162 56.84 7.07 -4.52
CA PHE A 162 57.61 6.71 -3.31
C PHE A 162 59.05 7.20 -3.33
N SER A 163 59.50 7.83 -4.44
CA SER A 163 60.85 8.39 -4.58
C SER A 163 60.97 9.84 -4.10
N GLU A 164 59.91 10.47 -3.67
CA GLU A 164 59.86 11.87 -3.24
C GLU A 164 60.03 12.03 -1.72
N ASP A 165 60.34 13.27 -1.30
CA ASP A 165 60.47 13.65 0.10
C ASP A 165 59.14 13.38 0.87
N THR A 166 59.27 12.82 2.07
CA THR A 166 58.16 12.41 2.93
C THR A 166 57.14 13.55 3.17
N GLN A 167 57.59 14.80 3.21
CA GLN A 167 56.69 15.96 3.38
C GLN A 167 55.84 16.22 2.15
N LYS A 168 56.35 16.01 0.95
CA LYS A 168 55.61 16.12 -0.29
C LYS A 168 54.61 14.99 -0.43
N LEU A 169 55.01 13.77 -0.09
CA LEU A 169 54.13 12.60 -0.08
C LEU A 169 52.92 12.81 0.84
N PHE A 170 53.13 13.32 2.06
CA PHE A 170 52.05 13.62 3.00
C PHE A 170 51.12 14.69 2.49
N LYS A 171 51.63 15.73 1.79
CA LYS A 171 50.81 16.77 1.19
C LYS A 171 49.90 16.22 0.06
N VAL A 172 50.47 15.38 -0.82
CA VAL A 172 49.73 14.70 -1.90
C VAL A 172 48.63 13.80 -1.31
N LEU A 173 48.97 13.02 -0.29
CA LEU A 173 48.02 12.13 0.39
C LEU A 173 46.87 12.94 1.03
N LYS A 174 47.19 14.04 1.72
CA LYS A 174 46.17 14.92 2.35
C LYS A 174 45.24 15.51 1.29
N GLN A 175 45.76 16.04 0.21
CA GLN A 175 44.98 16.61 -0.89
C GLN A 175 44.16 15.54 -1.61
N GLY A 176 44.76 14.35 -1.85
CA GLY A 176 44.11 13.25 -2.52
C GLY A 176 42.97 12.58 -1.72
N LEU A 177 42.89 12.84 -0.40
CA LEU A 177 41.78 12.35 0.43
C LEU A 177 40.59 13.30 0.44
N GLU A 178 40.71 14.55 0.01
CA GLU A 178 39.58 15.51 0.00
C GLU A 178 38.47 15.07 -0.94
N GLU A 179 38.79 14.57 -2.12
CA GLU A 179 37.85 14.15 -3.15
C GLU A 179 37.06 12.86 -2.74
N PRO A 180 37.70 11.79 -2.25
CA PRO A 180 37.01 10.64 -1.66
C PRO A 180 36.05 10.99 -0.53
N LEU A 181 36.44 11.92 0.35
CA LEU A 181 35.59 12.39 1.43
C LEU A 181 34.37 13.15 0.89
N SER A 182 34.52 13.92 -0.18
CA SER A 182 33.43 14.59 -0.89
C SER A 182 32.44 13.57 -1.50
N GLY A 183 32.96 12.51 -2.15
CA GLY A 183 32.14 11.43 -2.70
C GLY A 183 31.30 10.72 -1.63
N MET A 184 31.86 10.48 -0.45
CA MET A 184 31.12 9.99 0.71
C MET A 184 30.02 10.98 1.14
N GLY A 185 30.31 12.28 1.15
CA GLY A 185 29.33 13.32 1.43
C GLY A 185 28.14 13.29 0.46
N THR A 186 28.43 13.08 -0.84
CA THR A 186 27.41 12.86 -1.88
C THR A 186 26.51 11.67 -1.55
N ALA A 187 27.10 10.53 -1.21
CA ALA A 187 26.34 9.33 -0.86
C ALA A 187 25.42 9.56 0.33
N PHE A 188 25.93 10.13 1.42
CA PHE A 188 25.12 10.36 2.63
C PHE A 188 24.05 11.42 2.42
N SER A 189 24.33 12.50 1.69
CA SER A 189 23.36 13.57 1.47
C SER A 189 22.15 13.09 0.66
N SER A 190 22.39 12.38 -0.42
CA SER A 190 21.32 11.85 -1.29
C SER A 190 20.47 10.80 -0.57
N SER A 191 21.11 9.95 0.25
CA SER A 191 20.38 8.99 1.09
C SER A 191 19.50 9.70 2.12
N LEU A 192 19.99 10.76 2.77
CA LEU A 192 19.25 11.53 3.74
C LEU A 192 17.98 12.15 3.11
N PHE A 193 18.13 12.78 1.93
CA PHE A 193 16.98 13.35 1.21
C PHE A 193 16.03 12.26 0.72
N GLY A 194 16.52 11.13 0.19
CA GLY A 194 15.70 10.02 -0.29
C GLY A 194 14.91 9.36 0.84
N LEU A 195 15.56 8.93 1.90
CA LEU A 195 14.92 8.28 3.05
C LEU A 195 14.03 9.25 3.84
N GLY A 196 14.52 10.46 4.11
CA GLY A 196 13.73 11.49 4.79
C GLY A 196 12.48 11.88 4.00
N GLY A 197 12.63 12.06 2.69
CA GLY A 197 11.49 12.35 1.79
C GLY A 197 10.48 11.21 1.73
N SER A 198 10.92 9.96 1.64
CA SER A 198 10.04 8.80 1.63
C SER A 198 9.26 8.64 2.93
N LEU A 199 9.87 8.96 4.09
CA LEU A 199 9.20 8.96 5.38
C LEU A 199 8.07 10.01 5.43
N ILE A 200 8.34 11.21 4.91
CA ILE A 200 7.34 12.28 4.81
C ILE A 200 6.19 11.83 3.92
N LEU A 201 6.48 11.37 2.71
CA LEU A 201 5.46 10.88 1.77
C LEU A 201 4.68 9.69 2.33
N GLY A 202 5.34 8.75 3.03
CA GLY A 202 4.70 7.61 3.67
C GLY A 202 3.69 8.01 4.75
N PHE A 203 4.01 9.01 5.56
CA PHE A 203 3.04 9.55 6.53
C PHE A 203 1.84 10.20 5.83
N LEU A 204 2.07 10.96 4.76
CA LEU A 204 0.99 11.59 3.99
C LEU A 204 0.10 10.53 3.33
N ASP A 205 0.69 9.48 2.75
CA ASP A 205 -0.05 8.35 2.16
C ASP A 205 -0.90 7.61 3.20
N LEU A 206 -0.35 7.39 4.41
CA LEU A 206 -1.10 6.80 5.52
C LEU A 206 -2.34 7.63 5.88
N GLN A 207 -2.19 8.96 6.01
CA GLN A 207 -3.32 9.84 6.33
C GLN A 207 -4.34 9.92 5.18
N SER A 208 -3.86 9.98 3.94
CA SER A 208 -4.71 9.95 2.75
C SER A 208 -5.46 8.62 2.62
N GLY A 209 -4.79 7.50 2.86
CA GLY A 209 -5.40 6.16 2.86
C GLY A 209 -6.51 6.01 3.93
N GLN A 210 -6.27 6.53 5.14
CA GLN A 210 -7.32 6.57 6.18
C GLN A 210 -8.52 7.44 5.76
N ALA A 211 -8.26 8.58 5.11
CA ALA A 211 -9.33 9.44 4.59
C ALA A 211 -10.14 8.74 3.48
N GLN A 212 -9.48 7.99 2.59
CA GLN A 212 -10.12 7.20 1.54
C GLN A 212 -11.00 6.08 2.11
N ASN A 213 -10.48 5.31 3.07
CA ASN A 213 -11.25 4.24 3.71
C ASN A 213 -12.48 4.81 4.43
N ARG A 214 -12.32 5.95 5.11
CA ARG A 214 -13.46 6.62 5.75
C ARG A 214 -14.46 7.14 4.73
N PHE A 215 -14.00 7.71 3.63
CA PHE A 215 -14.85 8.14 2.52
C PHE A 215 -15.64 6.97 1.93
N TYR A 216 -14.98 5.85 1.65
CA TYR A 216 -15.61 4.63 1.14
C TYR A 216 -16.75 4.16 2.06
N ASN A 217 -16.47 4.01 3.36
CA ASN A 217 -17.46 3.56 4.33
C ASN A 217 -18.66 4.53 4.45
N GLU A 218 -18.41 5.84 4.41
CA GLU A 218 -19.50 6.85 4.44
C GLU A 218 -20.35 6.81 3.17
N VAL A 219 -19.73 6.59 2.00
CA VAL A 219 -20.46 6.41 0.73
C VAL A 219 -21.31 5.15 0.79
N GLU A 220 -20.75 4.03 1.24
CA GLU A 220 -21.44 2.76 1.41
C GLU A 220 -22.64 2.91 2.35
N GLU A 221 -22.45 3.52 3.52
CA GLU A 221 -23.53 3.77 4.50
C GLU A 221 -24.66 4.59 3.88
N LYS A 222 -24.32 5.66 3.15
CA LYS A 222 -25.32 6.52 2.52
C LYS A 222 -26.07 5.85 1.37
N LEU A 223 -25.38 5.04 0.57
CA LEU A 223 -26.02 4.31 -0.53
C LEU A 223 -26.87 3.15 0.00
N SER A 224 -26.44 2.45 1.06
CA SER A 224 -27.20 1.33 1.65
C SER A 224 -28.55 1.78 2.19
N GLN A 225 -28.65 2.98 2.75
CA GLN A 225 -29.92 3.56 3.23
C GLN A 225 -30.94 3.74 2.09
N HIS A 226 -30.50 3.81 0.84
CA HIS A 226 -31.31 3.98 -0.36
C HIS A 226 -31.36 2.73 -1.23
N THR A 227 -30.81 1.63 -0.76
CA THR A 227 -30.82 0.34 -1.46
C THR A 227 -32.06 -0.44 -1.04
N LYS A 228 -32.95 -0.70 -1.98
CA LYS A 228 -34.08 -1.60 -1.75
C LYS A 228 -33.57 -3.03 -1.72
N PHE A 229 -33.67 -3.67 -0.56
CA PHE A 229 -33.62 -5.13 -0.50
C PHE A 229 -34.88 -5.66 -1.18
N THR A 230 -34.72 -6.33 -2.30
CA THR A 230 -35.83 -6.85 -3.14
C THR A 230 -36.78 -7.78 -2.39
N LEU A 231 -36.50 -8.14 -1.16
CA LEU A 231 -37.31 -9.07 -0.35
C LEU A 231 -38.28 -8.41 0.65
N MET A 232 -38.24 -7.06 0.86
CA MET A 232 -39.02 -6.49 1.98
C MET A 232 -39.92 -5.29 1.68
N ASN A 233 -39.99 -4.75 0.48
CA ASN A 233 -40.90 -3.63 0.19
C ASN A 233 -41.70 -3.89 -1.09
N ILE A 234 -42.56 -4.90 -1.02
CA ILE A 234 -43.76 -4.95 -1.87
C ILE A 234 -44.76 -4.06 -1.15
N ASP A 235 -45.00 -2.88 -1.71
CA ASP A 235 -46.10 -1.98 -1.24
C ASP A 235 -47.39 -2.79 -1.14
N GLU A 236 -48.13 -2.64 -0.05
CA GLU A 236 -49.37 -3.40 0.15
C GLU A 236 -50.41 -3.21 -0.99
N ASN A 237 -50.27 -2.12 -1.76
CA ASN A 237 -51.09 -1.85 -2.93
C ASN A 237 -50.69 -2.63 -4.19
N ASP A 238 -49.44 -3.06 -4.31
CA ASP A 238 -48.94 -3.87 -5.44
C ASP A 238 -49.19 -5.37 -5.26
N LYS A 239 -49.56 -5.83 -4.06
CA LYS A 239 -49.88 -7.24 -3.78
C LYS A 239 -51.09 -7.76 -4.60
N LYS A 240 -51.94 -6.87 -5.09
CA LYS A 240 -53.10 -7.26 -5.91
C LYS A 240 -52.82 -7.49 -7.39
N ASN A 241 -51.63 -7.07 -7.90
CA ASN A 241 -51.30 -7.16 -9.32
C ASN A 241 -50.02 -8.00 -9.60
N LEU A 242 -49.55 -8.76 -8.63
CA LEU A 242 -48.45 -9.72 -8.83
C LEU A 242 -48.98 -10.92 -9.63
N GLY A 243 -48.94 -10.82 -10.93
CA GLY A 243 -49.31 -11.92 -11.82
C GLY A 243 -48.42 -13.16 -11.60
N PRO A 244 -48.92 -14.36 -11.99
CA PRO A 244 -48.21 -15.63 -11.87
C PRO A 244 -46.76 -15.58 -12.41
N ALA A 245 -46.51 -14.81 -13.45
CA ALA A 245 -45.18 -14.61 -14.08
C ALA A 245 -44.12 -13.98 -13.15
N TYR A 246 -44.51 -13.11 -12.21
CA TYR A 246 -43.57 -12.53 -11.25
C TYR A 246 -43.18 -13.52 -10.15
N ILE A 247 -44.15 -14.30 -9.68
CA ILE A 247 -43.87 -15.37 -8.71
C ILE A 247 -42.96 -16.44 -9.35
N GLU A 248 -43.21 -16.76 -10.60
CA GLU A 248 -42.38 -17.70 -11.38
C GLU A 248 -40.93 -17.20 -11.53
N SER A 249 -40.73 -15.93 -11.89
CA SER A 249 -39.40 -15.34 -11.99
C SER A 249 -38.69 -15.26 -10.62
N LEU A 250 -39.40 -15.02 -9.54
CA LEU A 250 -38.85 -15.03 -8.18
C LEU A 250 -38.39 -16.43 -7.75
N ILE A 251 -39.19 -17.45 -8.08
CA ILE A 251 -38.88 -18.85 -7.84
C ILE A 251 -37.67 -19.25 -8.67
N GLU A 252 -37.56 -18.84 -9.92
CA GLU A 252 -36.44 -19.13 -10.80
C GLU A 252 -35.14 -18.53 -10.25
N VAL A 253 -35.12 -17.24 -9.85
CA VAL A 253 -33.97 -16.56 -9.26
C VAL A 253 -33.55 -17.17 -7.92
N THR A 254 -34.52 -17.53 -7.07
CA THR A 254 -34.22 -18.19 -5.80
C THR A 254 -33.67 -19.60 -6.00
N THR A 255 -34.21 -20.33 -6.98
CA THR A 255 -33.72 -21.67 -7.34
C THR A 255 -32.30 -21.62 -7.89
N GLU A 256 -31.99 -20.63 -8.75
CA GLU A 256 -30.63 -20.44 -9.26
C GLU A 256 -29.65 -20.06 -8.14
N ASN A 257 -30.03 -19.20 -7.21
CA ASN A 257 -29.21 -18.83 -6.06
C ASN A 257 -28.99 -20.03 -5.11
N LEU A 258 -30.01 -20.84 -4.88
CA LEU A 258 -29.88 -22.10 -4.12
C LEU A 258 -28.93 -23.06 -4.82
N LYS A 259 -29.05 -23.24 -6.16
CA LYS A 259 -28.17 -24.09 -6.94
C LYS A 259 -26.70 -23.62 -6.86
N LYS A 260 -26.45 -22.30 -6.93
CA LYS A 260 -25.11 -21.73 -6.71
C LYS A 260 -24.59 -21.99 -5.30
N SER A 261 -25.42 -21.79 -4.28
CA SER A 261 -25.06 -22.09 -2.88
C SER A 261 -24.73 -23.57 -2.68
N THR A 262 -25.55 -24.48 -3.25
CA THR A 262 -25.28 -25.92 -3.17
C THR A 262 -23.95 -26.28 -3.84
N SER A 263 -23.65 -25.70 -5.02
CA SER A 263 -22.36 -25.94 -5.68
C SER A 263 -21.14 -25.45 -4.91
N VAL A 264 -21.31 -24.38 -4.12
CA VAL A 264 -20.24 -23.87 -3.22
C VAL A 264 -20.05 -24.82 -2.04
N ILE A 265 -21.16 -25.33 -1.46
CA ILE A 265 -21.14 -26.31 -0.36
C ILE A 265 -20.46 -27.61 -0.81
N ASP A 266 -20.79 -28.11 -2.02
CA ASP A 266 -20.18 -29.30 -2.57
C ASP A 266 -18.66 -29.13 -2.72
N LYS A 267 -18.20 -28.01 -3.27
CA LYS A 267 -16.77 -27.71 -3.35
C LYS A 267 -16.11 -27.61 -1.96
N GLN A 268 -16.81 -27.07 -0.98
CA GLN A 268 -16.31 -26.98 0.38
C GLN A 268 -16.17 -28.38 1.02
N ASN A 269 -17.09 -29.28 0.73
CA ASN A 269 -17.00 -30.68 1.16
C ASN A 269 -15.82 -31.41 0.51
N ASP A 270 -15.56 -31.18 -0.78
CA ASP A 270 -14.39 -31.72 -1.48
C ASP A 270 -13.07 -31.23 -0.86
N TYR A 271 -12.99 -29.94 -0.53
CA TYR A 271 -11.83 -29.40 0.20
C TYR A 271 -11.66 -30.00 1.60
N GLN A 272 -12.75 -30.20 2.34
CA GLN A 272 -12.71 -30.87 3.65
C GLN A 272 -12.23 -32.30 3.54
N GLN A 273 -12.67 -33.06 2.54
CA GLN A 273 -12.17 -34.41 2.29
C GLN A 273 -10.69 -34.44 1.95
N SER A 274 -10.24 -33.49 1.11
CA SER A 274 -8.82 -33.36 0.76
C SER A 274 -7.95 -33.02 1.96
N ILE A 275 -8.40 -32.11 2.82
CA ILE A 275 -7.73 -31.77 4.09
C ILE A 275 -7.68 -32.96 5.02
N SER A 276 -8.79 -33.69 5.17
CA SER A 276 -8.85 -34.89 6.01
C SER A 276 -7.87 -35.97 5.56
N LYS A 277 -7.77 -36.19 4.23
CA LYS A 277 -6.79 -37.11 3.67
C LYS A 277 -5.35 -36.68 3.94
N SER A 278 -5.05 -35.39 3.73
CA SER A 278 -3.72 -34.84 3.99
C SER A 278 -3.34 -34.96 5.49
N LEU A 279 -4.27 -34.74 6.39
CA LEU A 279 -4.05 -34.92 7.83
C LEU A 279 -3.79 -36.38 8.18
N TYR A 280 -4.49 -37.31 7.53
CA TYR A 280 -4.23 -38.75 7.69
C TYR A 280 -2.83 -39.14 7.22
N ASP A 281 -2.41 -38.65 6.06
CA ASP A 281 -1.08 -38.91 5.50
C ASP A 281 0.03 -38.32 6.40
N ILE A 282 -0.16 -37.10 6.92
CA ILE A 282 0.75 -36.47 7.88
C ILE A 282 0.83 -37.30 9.17
N ASN A 283 -0.29 -37.80 9.69
CA ASN A 283 -0.30 -38.60 10.90
C ASN A 283 0.46 -39.91 10.72
N ASN A 284 0.29 -40.57 9.56
CA ASN A 284 1.04 -41.77 9.21
C ASN A 284 2.54 -41.47 9.11
N PHE A 285 2.92 -40.43 8.44
CA PHE A 285 4.32 -39.99 8.34
C PHE A 285 4.94 -39.69 9.71
N LEU A 286 4.21 -39.01 10.57
CA LEU A 286 4.67 -38.75 11.96
C LEU A 286 4.85 -40.05 12.76
N SER A 287 3.93 -40.99 12.61
CA SER A 287 4.00 -42.28 13.29
C SER A 287 5.23 -43.10 12.84
N GLU A 288 5.51 -43.08 11.53
CA GLU A 288 6.68 -43.76 10.97
C GLU A 288 8.00 -43.07 11.39
N ASN A 289 8.05 -41.76 11.44
CA ASN A 289 9.20 -41.03 11.97
C ASN A 289 9.43 -41.26 13.47
N ILE A 290 8.38 -41.36 14.26
CA ILE A 290 8.51 -41.72 15.70
C ILE A 290 9.09 -43.11 15.87
N ALA A 291 8.66 -44.09 15.06
CA ALA A 291 9.19 -45.44 15.08
C ALA A 291 10.69 -45.45 14.70
N LEU A 292 11.06 -44.75 13.61
CA LEU A 292 12.44 -44.63 13.16
C LEU A 292 13.34 -43.96 14.19
N ASN A 293 12.88 -42.87 14.80
CA ASN A 293 13.62 -42.19 15.87
C ASN A 293 13.83 -43.07 17.12
N LYS A 294 12.88 -43.95 17.41
CA LYS A 294 13.03 -44.93 18.50
C LYS A 294 14.12 -45.95 18.17
N GLU A 295 14.12 -46.47 16.93
CA GLU A 295 15.13 -47.41 16.44
C GLU A 295 16.52 -46.82 16.50
N ILE A 296 16.70 -45.59 15.94
CA ILE A 296 17.98 -44.84 16.02
C ILE A 296 18.43 -44.66 17.49
N LYS A 297 17.53 -44.34 18.40
CA LYS A 297 17.86 -44.16 19.79
C LYS A 297 18.32 -45.48 20.43
N ASP A 298 17.72 -46.61 20.08
CA ASP A 298 18.12 -47.92 20.56
C ASP A 298 19.48 -48.35 19.99
N GLU A 299 19.76 -48.09 18.73
CA GLU A 299 21.08 -48.30 18.10
C GLU A 299 22.19 -47.44 18.75
N ILE A 300 21.94 -46.17 18.98
CA ILE A 300 22.87 -45.26 19.70
C ILE A 300 23.17 -45.82 21.11
N LYS A 301 22.17 -46.36 21.79
CA LYS A 301 22.35 -46.96 23.13
C LYS A 301 23.21 -48.20 23.08
N VAL A 302 23.08 -49.07 22.07
CA VAL A 302 23.94 -50.23 21.83
C VAL A 302 25.37 -49.82 21.54
N LEU A 303 25.56 -48.86 20.63
CA LEU A 303 26.88 -48.30 20.28
C LEU A 303 27.58 -47.70 21.52
N SER A 304 26.86 -46.91 22.33
CA SER A 304 27.37 -46.34 23.57
C SER A 304 27.84 -47.40 24.57
N LYS A 305 27.08 -48.49 24.73
CA LYS A 305 27.48 -49.62 25.57
C LYS A 305 28.73 -50.34 25.04
N THR A 306 28.81 -50.53 23.74
CA THR A 306 29.96 -51.17 23.07
C THR A 306 31.24 -50.34 23.25
N ILE A 307 31.16 -49.02 23.06
CA ILE A 307 32.28 -48.10 23.30
C ILE A 307 32.70 -48.14 24.79
N ALA A 308 31.76 -48.09 25.71
CA ALA A 308 32.06 -48.16 27.14
C ALA A 308 32.71 -49.48 27.55
N ASN A 309 32.38 -50.60 26.90
CA ASN A 309 33.01 -51.91 27.14
C ASN A 309 34.40 -52.01 26.53
N ILE A 310 34.67 -51.36 25.41
CA ILE A 310 36.01 -51.28 24.79
C ILE A 310 36.93 -50.42 25.67
N SER A 311 36.46 -49.27 26.15
CA SER A 311 37.19 -48.37 27.04
C SER A 311 37.53 -48.97 28.40
N LYS A 312 36.82 -49.98 28.85
CA LYS A 312 37.14 -50.74 30.13
C LYS A 312 38.13 -51.86 29.93
N LYS A 313 38.49 -52.22 28.69
CA LYS A 313 39.48 -53.28 28.37
C LYS A 313 40.86 -52.77 28.02
N GLN A 314 41.05 -51.44 27.98
CA GLN A 314 42.37 -50.77 27.98
C GLN A 314 42.68 -50.28 29.42
#